data_de6e0b96b4956e001378563bfd5ac625
#
_entry.id   de6e0b96b4956e001378563bfd5ac625
#
_cell.length_a   1.000
_cell.length_b   1.000
_cell.length_c   1.000
_cell.angle_alpha   90.00
_cell.angle_beta   90.00
_cell.angle_gamma   90.00
#
_symmetry.space_group_name_H-M   'P 1'
#
loop_
_entity.id
_entity.type
_entity.pdbx_description
1 polymer ?
#
loop_
_entity_poly.entity_id
_entity_poly.type
_entity_poly.pdbx_seq_one_letter_code
_entity_poly.pdbx_strand_id
1 'polypeptide(L)'
;RYLLMPPILEVSGLSYSYHTISGETKALSDISFQVETGEFIAIVGPSGCGKSTLLSLISGLLPPEEGSILINGVPLSKSQCRIGYMLQSDQLFEWRTIIQNAALGLEIQKKMDHAAEDRLHRLLKLYGLEQFEHSRPSELPGDAGCRPCRKPDPPAQ
;
A
#
# COMPACT_ATOMS: atom_id res chain seq x y z
N ARG A 1 -18.14 -30.10 -8.44
CA ARG A 1 -18.25 -28.76 -9.07
C ARG A 1 -17.50 -27.80 -8.15
N TYR A 2 -16.22 -27.60 -8.40
CA TYR A 2 -15.46 -26.53 -7.74
C TYR A 2 -16.09 -25.21 -8.24
N LEU A 3 -16.73 -24.45 -7.37
CA LEU A 3 -17.06 -23.06 -7.60
C LEU A 3 -15.70 -22.35 -7.78
N LEU A 4 -15.34 -22.03 -9.01
CA LEU A 4 -14.24 -21.12 -9.30
C LEU A 4 -14.59 -19.79 -8.62
N MET A 5 -13.94 -19.50 -7.51
CA MET A 5 -14.05 -18.17 -6.91
C MET A 5 -13.47 -17.19 -7.91
N PRO A 6 -14.10 -16.01 -8.09
CA PRO A 6 -13.52 -14.98 -8.94
C PRO A 6 -12.16 -14.55 -8.39
N PRO A 7 -11.22 -14.13 -9.24
CA PRO A 7 -9.94 -13.60 -8.79
C PRO A 7 -10.17 -12.40 -7.85
N ILE A 8 -9.27 -12.23 -6.87
CA ILE A 8 -9.36 -11.10 -5.94
C ILE A 8 -9.17 -9.76 -6.65
N LEU A 9 -8.33 -9.75 -7.67
CA LEU A 9 -8.07 -8.59 -8.52
C LEU A 9 -8.07 -9.03 -9.99
N GLU A 10 -8.79 -8.29 -10.81
CA GLU A 10 -8.78 -8.44 -12.27
C GLU A 10 -8.52 -7.07 -12.89
N VAL A 11 -7.51 -7.00 -13.73
CA VAL A 11 -7.12 -5.82 -14.51
C VAL A 11 -7.26 -6.18 -15.97
N SER A 12 -8.02 -5.41 -16.73
CA SER A 12 -8.33 -5.70 -18.13
C SER A 12 -8.16 -4.46 -19.00
N GLY A 13 -7.25 -4.52 -19.98
CA GLY A 13 -7.02 -3.48 -20.98
C GLY A 13 -6.58 -2.13 -20.40
N LEU A 14 -5.90 -2.11 -19.25
CA LEU A 14 -5.60 -0.90 -18.53
C LEU A 14 -4.59 -0.04 -19.27
N SER A 15 -4.99 1.18 -19.64
CA SER A 15 -4.11 2.20 -20.23
C SER A 15 -4.20 3.50 -19.42
N TYR A 16 -3.08 4.23 -19.37
CA TYR A 16 -3.01 5.51 -18.67
C TYR A 16 -1.92 6.41 -19.23
N SER A 17 -2.26 7.69 -19.42
CA SER A 17 -1.34 8.73 -19.85
C SER A 17 -1.31 9.90 -18.87
N TYR A 18 -0.15 10.49 -18.67
CA TYR A 18 -0.03 11.77 -17.95
C TYR A 18 -0.17 12.91 -18.94
N HIS A 19 -1.15 13.79 -18.71
CA HIS A 19 -1.38 14.99 -19.48
C HIS A 19 -0.67 16.18 -18.81
N THR A 20 0.32 16.75 -19.45
CA THR A 20 1.05 17.94 -18.98
C THR A 20 0.95 19.06 -20.01
N ILE A 21 1.28 20.29 -19.59
CA ILE A 21 1.31 21.45 -20.51
C ILE A 21 2.26 21.20 -21.68
N SER A 22 3.30 20.38 -21.48
CA SER A 22 4.30 20.03 -22.49
C SER A 22 3.91 18.85 -23.39
N GLY A 23 2.76 18.21 -23.15
CA GLY A 23 2.28 17.10 -23.97
C GLY A 23 1.76 15.92 -23.15
N GLU A 24 1.46 14.85 -23.85
CA GLU A 24 1.00 13.58 -23.30
C GLU A 24 2.17 12.59 -23.16
N THR A 25 2.26 11.94 -22.00
CA THR A 25 3.23 10.88 -21.76
C THR A 25 2.49 9.60 -21.37
N LYS A 26 2.50 8.61 -22.27
CA LYS A 26 1.89 7.31 -22.03
C LYS A 26 2.67 6.53 -20.98
N ALA A 27 2.03 6.23 -19.88
CA ALA A 27 2.64 5.49 -18.75
C ALA A 27 2.33 4.00 -18.79
N LEU A 28 1.12 3.63 -19.20
CA LEU A 28 0.66 2.24 -19.33
C LEU A 28 -0.07 2.05 -20.65
N SER A 29 0.02 0.84 -21.22
CA SER A 29 -0.63 0.47 -22.47
C SER A 29 -1.13 -0.96 -22.40
N ASP A 30 -2.45 -1.13 -22.42
CA ASP A 30 -3.15 -2.42 -22.55
C ASP A 30 -2.64 -3.48 -21.57
N ILE A 31 -2.57 -3.13 -20.29
CA ILE A 31 -2.14 -4.04 -19.23
C ILE A 31 -3.32 -4.89 -18.78
N SER A 32 -3.16 -6.22 -18.82
CA SER A 32 -4.18 -7.17 -18.38
C SER A 32 -3.54 -8.29 -17.56
N PHE A 33 -4.07 -8.59 -16.38
CA PHE A 33 -3.68 -9.70 -15.53
C PHE A 33 -4.73 -9.94 -14.43
N GLN A 34 -4.62 -11.10 -13.77
CA GLN A 34 -5.48 -11.48 -12.66
C GLN A 34 -4.62 -11.91 -11.47
N VAL A 35 -5.17 -11.77 -10.27
CA VAL A 35 -4.56 -12.16 -9.01
C VAL A 35 -5.55 -13.00 -8.23
N GLU A 36 -5.13 -14.18 -7.81
CA GLU A 36 -5.94 -15.07 -6.99
C GLU A 36 -5.81 -14.73 -5.49
N THR A 37 -6.77 -15.17 -4.71
CA THR A 37 -6.73 -14.96 -3.25
C THR A 37 -5.52 -15.66 -2.63
N GLY A 38 -4.72 -14.91 -1.87
CA GLY A 38 -3.51 -15.42 -1.20
C GLY A 38 -2.27 -15.45 -2.09
N GLU A 39 -2.36 -15.00 -3.33
CA GLU A 39 -1.23 -14.93 -4.25
C GLU A 39 -0.32 -13.73 -3.93
N PHE A 40 0.98 -13.92 -4.13
CA PHE A 40 1.99 -12.87 -4.05
C PHE A 40 2.52 -12.57 -5.45
N ILE A 41 2.37 -11.32 -5.88
CA ILE A 41 2.83 -10.87 -7.21
C ILE A 41 3.96 -9.85 -7.07
N ALA A 42 5.02 -10.02 -7.86
CA ALA A 42 6.09 -9.06 -8.01
C ALA A 42 6.04 -8.39 -9.39
N ILE A 43 5.94 -7.05 -9.41
CA ILE A 43 6.00 -6.26 -10.64
C ILE A 43 7.44 -5.78 -10.84
N VAL A 44 8.11 -6.27 -11.88
CA VAL A 44 9.52 -6.00 -12.17
C VAL A 44 9.64 -5.23 -13.49
N GLY A 45 10.59 -4.33 -13.56
CA GLY A 45 10.87 -3.56 -14.78
C GLY A 45 11.79 -2.37 -14.51
N PRO A 46 12.31 -1.71 -15.56
CA PRO A 46 13.21 -0.58 -15.44
C PRO A 46 12.56 0.63 -14.75
N SER A 47 13.37 1.60 -14.31
CA SER A 47 12.85 2.85 -13.76
C SER A 47 12.02 3.58 -14.83
N GLY A 48 10.88 4.16 -14.41
CA GLY A 48 9.99 4.92 -15.31
C GLY A 48 9.06 4.08 -16.19
N CYS A 49 9.04 2.74 -16.10
CA CYS A 49 8.16 1.90 -16.92
C CYS A 49 6.71 1.79 -16.41
N GLY A 50 6.27 2.65 -15.50
CA GLY A 50 4.85 2.71 -15.08
C GLY A 50 4.45 1.86 -13.87
N LYS A 51 5.39 1.17 -13.18
CA LYS A 51 5.06 0.31 -12.01
C LYS A 51 4.30 1.06 -10.91
N SER A 52 4.78 2.24 -10.53
CA SER A 52 4.13 3.06 -9.50
C SER A 52 2.77 3.59 -9.98
N THR A 53 2.65 3.92 -11.26
CA THR A 53 1.38 4.31 -11.89
C THR A 53 0.37 3.17 -11.83
N LEU A 54 0.78 1.94 -12.17
CA LEU A 54 -0.07 0.76 -12.09
C LEU A 54 -0.58 0.53 -10.65
N LEU A 55 0.31 0.60 -9.66
CA LEU A 55 -0.06 0.45 -8.25
C LEU A 55 -1.01 1.57 -7.79
N SER A 56 -0.80 2.81 -8.26
CA SER A 56 -1.69 3.95 -7.94
C SER A 56 -3.09 3.78 -8.55
N LEU A 57 -3.19 3.20 -9.74
CA LEU A 57 -4.48 2.87 -10.38
C LEU A 57 -5.20 1.74 -9.63
N ILE A 58 -4.48 0.67 -9.28
CA ILE A 58 -5.05 -0.47 -8.53
C ILE A 58 -5.50 -0.03 -7.13
N SER A 59 -4.77 0.88 -6.49
CA SER A 59 -5.15 1.40 -5.16
C SER A 59 -6.29 2.41 -5.19
N GLY A 60 -6.72 2.85 -6.39
CA GLY A 60 -7.78 3.85 -6.56
C GLY A 60 -7.33 5.30 -6.31
N LEU A 61 -6.03 5.56 -6.18
CA LEU A 61 -5.47 6.92 -6.09
C LEU A 61 -5.58 7.68 -7.42
N LEU A 62 -5.53 6.94 -8.53
CA LEU A 62 -5.74 7.46 -9.87
C LEU A 62 -6.93 6.74 -10.52
N PRO A 63 -7.83 7.44 -11.22
CA PRO A 63 -8.84 6.79 -12.02
C PRO A 63 -8.22 6.25 -13.32
N PRO A 64 -8.60 5.05 -13.80
CA PRO A 64 -8.16 4.58 -15.11
C PRO A 64 -8.75 5.42 -16.25
N GLU A 65 -7.97 5.65 -17.31
CA GLU A 65 -8.46 6.31 -18.53
C GLU A 65 -9.15 5.30 -19.44
N GLU A 66 -8.52 4.14 -19.62
CA GLU A 66 -9.07 3.03 -20.39
C GLU A 66 -8.92 1.73 -19.61
N GLY A 67 -9.78 0.76 -19.94
CA GLY A 67 -9.81 -0.53 -19.29
C GLY A 67 -10.63 -0.56 -18.00
N SER A 68 -10.46 -1.62 -17.24
CA SER A 68 -11.20 -1.81 -15.99
C SER A 68 -10.38 -2.52 -14.92
N ILE A 69 -10.71 -2.20 -13.68
CA ILE A 69 -10.15 -2.86 -12.49
C ILE A 69 -11.33 -3.36 -11.66
N LEU A 70 -11.35 -4.68 -11.43
CA LEU A 70 -12.35 -5.33 -10.58
C LEU A 70 -11.68 -5.90 -9.34
N ILE A 71 -12.36 -5.79 -8.19
CA ILE A 71 -11.97 -6.44 -6.94
C ILE A 71 -13.10 -7.35 -6.51
N ASN A 72 -12.81 -8.64 -6.39
CA ASN A 72 -13.84 -9.68 -6.16
C ASN A 72 -15.01 -9.59 -7.15
N GLY A 73 -14.72 -9.29 -8.42
CA GLY A 73 -15.72 -9.15 -9.48
C GLY A 73 -16.52 -7.83 -9.45
N VAL A 74 -16.20 -6.90 -8.51
CA VAL A 74 -16.86 -5.59 -8.39
C VAL A 74 -15.94 -4.49 -8.90
N PRO A 75 -16.41 -3.56 -9.75
CA PRO A 75 -15.60 -2.42 -10.18
C PRO A 75 -14.98 -1.67 -9.00
N LEU A 76 -13.69 -1.31 -9.11
CA LEU A 76 -12.93 -0.65 -8.05
C LEU A 76 -13.67 0.58 -7.49
N SER A 77 -14.28 1.38 -8.36
CA SER A 77 -15.05 2.57 -7.98
C SER A 77 -16.29 2.30 -7.10
N LYS A 78 -16.79 1.07 -7.11
CA LYS A 78 -17.96 0.63 -6.34
C LYS A 78 -17.59 -0.35 -5.22
N SER A 79 -16.33 -0.79 -5.19
CA SER A 79 -15.84 -1.76 -4.22
C SER A 79 -15.70 -1.11 -2.84
N GLN A 80 -16.19 -1.79 -1.82
CA GLN A 80 -15.95 -1.43 -0.41
C GLN A 80 -14.70 -2.13 0.16
N CYS A 81 -13.92 -2.76 -0.71
CA CYS A 81 -12.69 -3.44 -0.30
C CYS A 81 -11.67 -2.43 0.22
N ARG A 82 -10.99 -2.80 1.29
CA ARG A 82 -9.90 -1.98 1.86
C ARG A 82 -8.58 -2.42 1.25
N ILE A 83 -7.93 -1.50 0.59
CA ILE A 83 -6.61 -1.71 0.00
C ILE A 83 -5.59 -1.04 0.91
N GLY A 84 -4.61 -1.81 1.41
CA GLY A 84 -3.43 -1.25 2.05
C GLY A 84 -2.42 -0.86 0.97
N TYR A 85 -2.03 0.40 0.91
CA TYR A 85 -1.06 0.92 -0.04
C TYR A 85 0.12 1.54 0.69
N MET A 86 1.33 1.08 0.36
CA MET A 86 2.58 1.63 0.90
C MET A 86 3.32 2.35 -0.22
N LEU A 87 3.54 3.64 -0.03
CA LEU A 87 4.30 4.47 -0.97
C LEU A 87 5.81 4.22 -0.84
N GLN A 88 6.56 4.58 -1.87
CA GLN A 88 8.01 4.43 -1.90
C GLN A 88 8.73 5.41 -0.96
N SER A 89 8.15 6.60 -0.76
CA SER A 89 8.65 7.61 0.15
C SER A 89 7.90 7.58 1.48
N ASP A 90 8.57 8.05 2.55
CA ASP A 90 7.97 8.16 3.86
C ASP A 90 6.75 9.09 3.82
N GLN A 91 5.62 8.58 4.30
CA GLN A 91 4.35 9.32 4.33
C GLN A 91 3.89 9.54 5.78
N LEU A 92 4.87 9.66 6.68
CA LEU A 92 4.59 9.96 8.07
C LEU A 92 4.24 11.45 8.22
N PHE A 93 3.23 11.75 9.01
CA PHE A 93 2.91 13.13 9.38
C PHE A 93 3.92 13.64 10.39
N GLU A 94 4.68 14.65 10.01
CA GLU A 94 5.75 15.25 10.82
C GLU A 94 5.25 15.85 12.15
N TRP A 95 3.99 16.25 12.21
CA TRP A 95 3.37 16.82 13.43
C TRP A 95 2.79 15.77 14.38
N ARG A 96 2.85 14.48 14.00
CA ARG A 96 2.41 13.34 14.82
C ARG A 96 3.60 12.56 15.34
N THR A 97 3.44 11.92 16.48
CA THR A 97 4.41 10.95 16.98
C THR A 97 4.36 9.65 16.18
N ILE A 98 5.35 8.78 16.37
CA ILE A 98 5.41 7.48 15.68
C ILE A 98 4.19 6.62 16.01
N ILE A 99 3.79 6.54 17.28
CA ILE A 99 2.60 5.77 17.67
C ILE A 99 1.31 6.38 17.09
N GLN A 100 1.21 7.70 17.03
CA GLN A 100 0.06 8.37 16.43
C GLN A 100 -0.02 8.16 14.91
N ASN A 101 1.12 8.12 14.23
CA ASN A 101 1.18 7.77 12.81
C ASN A 101 0.77 6.30 12.60
N ALA A 102 1.26 5.38 13.42
CA ALA A 102 0.90 3.97 13.35
C ALA A 102 -0.58 3.71 13.65
N ALA A 103 -1.17 4.51 14.55
CA ALA A 103 -2.58 4.43 14.93
C ALA A 103 -3.55 5.00 13.89
N LEU A 104 -3.07 5.83 12.94
CA LEU A 104 -3.91 6.62 12.03
C LEU A 104 -4.98 5.78 11.30
N GLY A 105 -4.60 4.62 10.78
CA GLY A 105 -5.54 3.74 10.08
C GLY A 105 -6.67 3.22 10.98
N LEU A 106 -6.40 3.02 12.26
CA LEU A 106 -7.39 2.60 13.26
C LEU A 106 -8.27 3.77 13.69
N GLU A 107 -7.70 4.97 13.84
CA GLU A 107 -8.44 6.21 14.13
C GLU A 107 -9.46 6.52 13.02
N ILE A 108 -9.03 6.50 11.76
CA ILE A 108 -9.91 6.73 10.59
C ILE A 108 -11.06 5.71 10.56
N GLN A 109 -10.77 4.45 10.92
CA GLN A 109 -11.77 3.39 10.96
C GLN A 109 -12.63 3.40 12.22
N LYS A 110 -12.34 4.28 13.18
CA LYS A 110 -12.99 4.31 14.52
C LYS A 110 -12.90 2.96 15.24
N LYS A 111 -11.77 2.28 15.10
CA LYS A 111 -11.50 0.95 15.68
C LYS A 111 -10.36 0.99 16.70
N MET A 112 -10.14 2.15 17.32
CA MET A 112 -9.17 2.28 18.40
C MET A 112 -9.82 1.79 19.69
N ASP A 113 -9.36 0.64 20.14
CA ASP A 113 -9.71 0.04 21.44
C ASP A 113 -8.44 -0.38 22.17
N HIS A 114 -8.55 -0.81 23.43
CA HIS A 114 -7.40 -1.26 24.23
C HIS A 114 -6.62 -2.40 23.56
N ALA A 115 -7.30 -3.33 22.90
CA ALA A 115 -6.65 -4.44 22.22
C ALA A 115 -5.84 -3.97 21.00
N ALA A 116 -6.33 -2.95 20.29
CA ALA A 116 -5.63 -2.32 19.19
C ALA A 116 -4.40 -1.53 19.66
N GLU A 117 -4.52 -0.81 20.79
CA GLU A 117 -3.41 -0.09 21.44
C GLU A 117 -2.31 -1.05 21.88
N ASP A 118 -2.64 -2.12 22.59
CA ASP A 118 -1.70 -3.18 22.98
C ASP A 118 -1.01 -3.81 21.77
N ARG A 119 -1.73 -3.97 20.66
CA ARG A 119 -1.17 -4.50 19.43
C ARG A 119 -0.18 -3.52 18.80
N LEU A 120 -0.46 -2.22 18.82
CA LEU A 120 0.46 -1.18 18.32
C LEU A 120 1.76 -1.19 19.12
N HIS A 121 1.70 -1.18 20.45
CA HIS A 121 2.90 -1.25 21.30
C HIS A 121 3.72 -2.52 21.03
N ARG A 122 3.06 -3.68 20.90
CA ARG A 122 3.75 -4.93 20.53
C ARG A 122 4.43 -4.85 19.18
N LEU A 123 3.80 -4.22 18.18
CA LEU A 123 4.39 -4.03 16.86
C LEU A 123 5.59 -3.09 16.92
N LEU A 124 5.48 -1.94 17.61
CA LEU A 124 6.58 -1.00 17.78
C LEU A 124 7.78 -1.67 18.46
N LYS A 125 7.54 -2.48 19.49
CA LYS A 125 8.57 -3.28 20.16
C LYS A 125 9.21 -4.31 19.22
N LEU A 126 8.40 -5.04 18.44
CA LEU A 126 8.88 -6.04 17.47
C LEU A 126 9.80 -5.42 16.41
N TYR A 127 9.51 -4.19 15.99
CA TYR A 127 10.33 -3.47 15.01
C TYR A 127 11.44 -2.61 15.64
N GLY A 128 11.64 -2.67 16.96
CA GLY A 128 12.69 -1.94 17.66
C GLY A 128 12.43 -0.42 17.74
N LEU A 129 11.17 -0.02 17.67
CA LEU A 129 10.73 1.38 17.72
C LEU A 129 10.11 1.77 19.07
N GLU A 130 10.13 0.89 20.08
CA GLU A 130 9.53 1.11 21.40
C GLU A 130 10.03 2.40 22.06
N GLN A 131 11.34 2.66 21.98
CA GLN A 131 11.94 3.87 22.56
C GLN A 131 11.62 5.16 21.82
N PHE A 132 11.07 5.07 20.61
CA PHE A 132 10.73 6.20 19.74
C PHE A 132 9.23 6.42 19.58
N GLU A 133 8.40 5.69 20.33
CA GLU A 133 6.93 5.74 20.13
C GLU A 133 6.36 7.15 20.28
N HIS A 134 6.94 7.96 21.16
CA HIS A 134 6.54 9.36 21.42
C HIS A 134 7.38 10.38 20.65
N SER A 135 8.41 9.95 19.92
CA SER A 135 9.21 10.82 19.05
C SER A 135 8.47 11.18 17.77
N ARG A 136 8.86 12.29 17.16
CA ARG A 136 8.40 12.69 15.82
C ARG A 136 9.25 12.03 14.74
N PRO A 137 8.74 11.89 13.50
CA PRO A 137 9.53 11.33 12.39
C PRO A 137 10.90 11.98 12.19
N SER A 138 10.98 13.31 12.30
CA SER A 138 12.24 14.06 12.19
C SER A 138 13.26 13.80 13.30
N GLU A 139 12.85 13.20 14.41
CA GLU A 139 13.71 12.88 15.54
C GLU A 139 14.28 11.45 15.45
N LEU A 140 13.83 10.67 14.47
CA LEU A 140 14.35 9.32 14.28
C LEU A 140 15.77 9.36 13.72
N PRO A 141 16.68 8.50 14.20
CA PRO A 141 17.97 8.27 13.54
C PRO A 141 17.73 7.88 12.08
N GLY A 142 18.53 8.41 11.14
CA GLY A 142 18.36 8.24 9.71
C GLY A 142 18.15 6.80 9.22
N ASP A 143 18.60 5.81 10.01
CA ASP A 143 18.39 4.39 9.72
C ASP A 143 17.03 3.85 10.19
N ALA A 144 16.32 4.55 11.07
CA ALA A 144 15.03 4.12 11.63
C ALA A 144 13.84 4.56 10.76
N GLY A 145 13.98 5.65 9.99
CA GLY A 145 12.95 6.14 9.05
C GLY A 145 12.78 5.26 7.81
N CYS A 146 13.75 4.40 7.51
CA CYS A 146 13.81 3.62 6.27
C CYS A 146 13.75 2.10 6.50
N ARG A 147 13.04 1.62 7.53
CA ARG A 147 12.84 0.19 7.77
C ARG A 147 11.38 -0.27 7.62
N PRO A 148 10.76 -0.20 6.43
CA PRO A 148 9.68 -1.11 6.14
C PRO A 148 10.32 -2.45 5.74
N CYS A 149 10.00 -3.53 6.45
CA CYS A 149 10.20 -4.91 6.02
C CYS A 149 11.61 -5.56 6.17
N ARG A 150 12.44 -5.21 7.14
CA ARG A 150 13.39 -6.21 7.62
C ARG A 150 12.66 -7.17 8.57
N LYS A 151 12.53 -8.42 8.14
CA LYS A 151 12.14 -9.49 9.08
C LYS A 151 13.10 -9.42 10.28
N PRO A 152 12.60 -9.50 11.52
CA PRO A 152 13.47 -9.61 12.66
C PRO A 152 14.39 -10.81 12.45
N ASP A 153 15.69 -10.64 12.70
CA ASP A 153 16.63 -11.74 12.71
C ASP A 153 16.12 -12.80 13.71
N PRO A 154 16.19 -14.09 13.37
CA PRO A 154 15.79 -15.14 14.29
C PRO A 154 16.64 -15.00 15.58
N PRO A 155 16.06 -15.30 16.75
CA PRO A 155 16.80 -15.21 18.01
C PRO A 155 18.06 -16.07 17.90
N ALA A 156 19.19 -15.49 18.28
CA ALA A 156 20.46 -16.21 18.36
C ALA A 156 20.28 -17.44 19.26
N GLN A 157 20.65 -18.60 18.73
CA GLN A 157 20.65 -19.86 19.45
C GLN A 157 21.74 -19.89 20.50
#